data_9767f2be46e13c581cf0a971c7309f29
#
_entry.id   9767f2be46e13c581cf0a971c7309f29
#
_cell.length_a   1.000
_cell.length_b   1.000
_cell.length_c   1.000
_cell.angle_alpha   90.00
_cell.angle_beta   90.00
_cell.angle_gamma   90.00
#
_symmetry.space_group_name_H-M   'P 1'
#
loop_
_entity.id
_entity.type
_entity.pdbx_description
1 polymer ?
#
loop_
_entity_poly.entity_id
_entity_poly.type
_entity_poly.pdbx_seq_one_letter_code
_entity_poly.pdbx_strand_id
1 'polypeptide(L)' 'MPTLYVVGTPIGNLQDMTPRAIDTLRRVALIAAEDTSVTKKLLTVFDIDTPLTACHQHNEDTKGAYLADKMLADNIDI' A
#
# COMPACT_ATOMS: atom_id res chain seq x y z
N MET A 1 5.73 4.32 -17.06
CA MET A 1 4.42 3.68 -16.90
C MET A 1 4.13 3.44 -15.43
N PRO A 2 2.85 3.67 -14.93
CA PRO A 2 2.50 3.33 -13.54
C PRO A 2 2.61 1.83 -13.30
N THR A 3 3.03 1.48 -12.10
CA THR A 3 3.21 0.08 -11.68
C THR A 3 2.40 -0.19 -10.43
N LEU A 4 1.67 -1.28 -10.42
CA LEU A 4 0.98 -1.79 -9.24
C LEU A 4 1.89 -2.81 -8.56
N TYR A 5 2.22 -2.57 -7.30
CA TYR A 5 3.02 -3.49 -6.51
C TYR A 5 2.13 -4.24 -5.53
N VAL A 6 2.27 -5.56 -5.49
CA VAL A 6 1.60 -6.38 -4.49
C VAL A 6 2.63 -6.78 -3.45
N VAL A 7 2.42 -6.33 -2.21
CA VAL A 7 3.38 -6.52 -1.13
C VAL A 7 2.75 -7.38 -0.03
N GLY A 8 3.33 -8.55 0.21
CA GLY A 8 2.96 -9.37 1.35
C GLY A 8 3.55 -8.81 2.64
N THR A 9 2.72 -8.66 3.67
CA THR A 9 3.18 -8.19 4.97
C THR A 9 3.20 -9.33 5.98
N PRO A 10 4.11 -9.27 6.97
CA PRO A 10 4.22 -10.35 7.94
C PRO A 10 3.01 -10.42 8.87
N ILE A 11 2.67 -11.65 9.26
CA ILE A 11 1.64 -11.91 10.25
C ILE A 11 2.35 -12.10 11.59
N GLY A 12 2.11 -11.18 12.52
CA GLY A 12 2.58 -11.30 13.91
C GLY A 12 3.95 -10.70 14.21
N ASN A 13 4.93 -10.77 13.30
CA ASN A 13 6.26 -10.24 13.54
C ASN A 13 6.70 -9.24 12.47
N LEU A 14 6.71 -7.96 12.81
CA LEU A 14 7.08 -6.91 11.88
C LEU A 14 8.53 -7.00 11.39
N GLN A 15 9.40 -7.67 12.14
CA GLN A 15 10.80 -7.85 11.73
C GLN A 15 10.95 -8.77 10.51
N ASP A 16 9.90 -9.48 10.14
CA ASP A 16 9.91 -10.31 8.93
C ASP A 16 9.73 -9.50 7.64
N MET A 17 9.56 -8.19 7.73
CA MET A 17 9.51 -7.32 6.55
C MET A 17 10.86 -7.31 5.85
N THR A 18 10.84 -7.54 4.53
CA THR A 18 12.08 -7.50 3.75
C THR A 18 12.48 -6.05 3.43
N PRO A 19 13.79 -5.78 3.26
CA PRO A 19 14.24 -4.46 2.81
C PRO A 19 13.60 -4.03 1.50
N ARG A 20 13.38 -4.97 0.57
CA ARG A 20 12.72 -4.68 -0.71
C ARG A 20 11.27 -4.22 -0.51
N ALA A 21 10.52 -4.87 0.38
CA ALA A 21 9.15 -4.50 0.68
C ALA A 21 9.09 -3.09 1.29
N ILE A 22 9.97 -2.81 2.25
CA ILE A 22 10.06 -1.50 2.88
C ILE A 22 10.37 -0.41 1.84
N ASP A 23 11.34 -0.65 0.97
CA ASP A 23 11.71 0.29 -0.08
C ASP A 23 10.55 0.54 -1.05
N THR A 24 9.85 -0.50 -1.46
CA THR A 24 8.70 -0.38 -2.35
C THR A 24 7.61 0.49 -1.71
N LEU A 25 7.28 0.25 -0.44
CA LEU A 25 6.27 1.04 0.27
C LEU A 25 6.66 2.51 0.38
N ARG A 26 7.94 2.81 0.49
CA ARG A 26 8.43 4.20 0.54
C ARG A 26 8.35 4.90 -0.81
N ARG A 27 8.53 4.17 -1.91
CA ARG A 27 8.63 4.75 -3.26
C ARG A 27 7.28 4.97 -3.92
N VAL A 28 6.26 4.19 -3.57
CA VAL A 28 4.95 4.36 -4.19
C VAL A 28 4.29 5.66 -3.71
N ALA A 29 3.39 6.20 -4.51
CA ALA A 29 2.69 7.44 -4.18
C ALA A 29 1.52 7.21 -3.23
N LEU A 30 0.98 5.99 -3.20
CA LEU A 30 -0.18 5.66 -2.38
C LEU A 30 -0.12 4.18 -2.00
N ILE A 31 -0.53 3.84 -0.79
CA ILE A 31 -0.64 2.46 -0.33
C ILE A 31 -2.12 2.14 -0.13
N ALA A 32 -2.58 1.05 -0.71
CA ALA A 32 -3.93 0.53 -0.48
C ALA A 32 -3.84 -0.68 0.44
N ALA A 33 -4.61 -0.68 1.51
CA ALA A 33 -4.57 -1.74 2.51
C ALA A 33 -5.96 -2.19 2.92
N GLU A 34 -6.11 -3.48 3.20
CA GLU A 34 -7.36 -4.05 3.69
C GLU A 34 -7.70 -3.52 5.08
N ASP A 35 -6.74 -3.54 5.99
CA ASP A 35 -6.88 -3.00 7.34
C ASP A 35 -5.89 -1.86 7.54
N THR A 36 -6.39 -0.64 7.46
CA THR A 36 -5.54 0.54 7.58
C THR A 36 -4.96 0.73 8.97
N SER A 37 -5.64 0.24 10.02
CA SER A 37 -5.14 0.36 11.39
C SER A 37 -3.86 -0.44 11.59
N VAL A 38 -3.86 -1.69 11.12
CA VAL A 38 -2.69 -2.57 11.21
C VAL A 38 -1.56 -2.05 10.33
N THR A 39 -1.88 -1.67 9.09
CA THR A 39 -0.88 -1.17 8.16
C THR A 39 -0.26 0.12 8.64
N LYS A 40 -1.04 1.01 9.25
CA LYS A 40 -0.53 2.26 9.79
C LYS A 40 0.53 2.02 10.87
N LYS A 41 0.31 1.03 11.74
CA LYS A 41 1.32 0.66 12.75
C LYS A 41 2.61 0.20 12.10
N LEU A 42 2.51 -0.62 11.06
CA LEU A 42 3.67 -1.10 10.32
C LEU A 42 4.42 0.07 9.69
N LEU A 43 3.73 0.98 9.04
CA LEU A 43 4.36 2.14 8.42
C LEU A 43 5.06 3.02 9.45
N THR A 44 4.47 3.18 10.63
CA THR A 44 5.06 3.96 11.72
C THR A 44 6.35 3.31 12.21
N VAL A 45 6.37 1.99 12.38
CA VAL A 45 7.54 1.25 12.85
C VAL A 45 8.72 1.42 11.89
N PHE A 46 8.46 1.43 10.58
CA PHE A 46 9.50 1.55 9.56
C PHE A 46 9.70 2.99 9.05
N ASP A 47 9.05 3.95 9.69
CA ASP A 47 9.18 5.37 9.34
C ASP A 47 8.83 5.64 7.87
N ILE A 48 7.69 5.12 7.44
CA ILE A 48 7.19 5.29 6.07
C ILE A 48 6.05 6.30 6.07
N ASP A 49 6.20 7.39 5.31
CA ASP A 49 5.24 8.50 5.28
C ASP A 49 4.24 8.41 4.13
N THR A 50 4.28 7.37 3.32
CA THR A 50 3.40 7.23 2.15
C THR A 50 1.92 7.27 2.56
N PRO A 51 1.07 8.03 1.84
CA PRO A 51 -0.37 8.06 2.13
C PRO A 51 -1.02 6.69 2.02
N LEU A 52 -2.02 6.45 2.85
CA LEU A 52 -2.68 5.15 3.00
C LEU A 52 -4.18 5.28 2.73
N THR A 53 -4.75 4.35 1.98
CA THR A 53 -6.18 4.29 1.74
C THR A 53 -6.70 2.88 1.98
N ALA A 54 -8.00 2.76 2.33
CA ALA A 54 -8.62 1.46 2.57
C ALA A 54 -9.06 0.82 1.26
N CYS A 55 -8.72 -0.48 1.10
CA CYS A 55 -9.20 -1.30 0.00
C CYS A 55 -9.51 -2.67 0.58
N HIS A 56 -10.77 -2.89 0.98
CA HIS A 56 -11.18 -4.11 1.65
C HIS A 56 -12.30 -4.81 0.88
N GLN A 57 -12.70 -5.98 1.35
CA GLN A 57 -13.66 -6.84 0.67
C GLN A 57 -14.98 -6.14 0.31
N HIS A 58 -15.42 -5.17 1.13
CA HIS A 58 -16.69 -4.47 0.91
C HIS A 58 -16.60 -3.36 -0.11
N ASN A 59 -15.41 -2.86 -0.44
CA ASN A 59 -15.25 -1.76 -1.38
C ASN A 59 -14.27 -2.05 -2.53
N GLU A 60 -13.77 -3.29 -2.66
CA GLU A 60 -12.70 -3.58 -3.62
C GLU A 60 -13.09 -3.33 -5.08
N ASP A 61 -14.35 -3.59 -5.46
CA ASP A 61 -14.80 -3.33 -6.83
C ASP A 61 -14.77 -1.84 -7.16
N THR A 62 -15.34 -1.01 -6.28
CA THR A 62 -15.36 0.44 -6.45
C THR A 62 -13.98 1.05 -6.27
N LYS A 63 -13.28 0.62 -5.22
CA LYS A 63 -11.96 1.17 -4.88
C LYS A 63 -10.89 0.72 -5.86
N GLY A 64 -10.99 -0.51 -6.36
CA GLY A 64 -10.06 -1.01 -7.37
C GLY A 64 -10.12 -0.19 -8.65
N ALA A 65 -11.33 0.12 -9.13
CA ALA A 65 -11.51 0.98 -10.29
C ALA A 65 -10.97 2.39 -10.04
N TYR A 66 -11.25 2.96 -8.88
CA TYR A 66 -10.74 4.27 -8.48
C TYR A 66 -9.22 4.31 -8.49
N LEU A 67 -8.57 3.28 -7.91
CA LEU A 67 -7.11 3.22 -7.84
C LEU A 67 -6.49 3.07 -9.23
N ALA A 68 -7.08 2.24 -10.09
CA ALA A 68 -6.61 2.08 -11.45
C ALA A 68 -6.70 3.38 -12.24
N ASP A 69 -7.82 4.08 -12.14
CA ASP A 69 -8.01 5.37 -12.81
C ASP A 69 -7.02 6.40 -12.28
N LYS A 70 -6.78 6.43 -10.97
CA LYS A 70 -5.84 7.36 -10.35
C LYS A 70 -4.41 7.09 -10.81
N MET A 71 -4.01 5.83 -10.92
CA MET A 71 -2.68 5.46 -11.43
C MET A 71 -2.46 5.99 -12.84
N LEU A 72 -3.45 5.82 -13.70
CA LEU A 72 -3.35 6.25 -15.10
C LEU A 72 -3.44 7.76 -15.23
N ALA A 73 -4.34 8.40 -14.50
CA ALA A 73 -4.55 9.84 -14.59
C ALA A 73 -3.37 10.64 -14.06
N ASP A 74 -2.81 10.21 -12.92
CA ASP A 74 -1.74 10.92 -12.22
C ASP A 74 -0.35 10.36 -12.53
N ASN A 75 -0.28 9.25 -13.27
CA ASN A 75 0.97 8.54 -13.61
C ASN A 75 1.77 8.19 -12.36
N ILE A 76 1.11 7.55 -11.39
CA ILE A 76 1.71 7.19 -10.10
C ILE A 76 1.71 5.69 -9.88
N ASP A 77 2.61 5.21 -9.03
CA ASP A 77 2.67 3.82 -8.59
C ASP A 77 1.90 3.65 -7.28
N ILE A 78 1.26 2.50 -7.13
CA ILE A 78 0.52 2.15 -5.93
C ILE A 78 0.96 0.78 -5.41
#